data_f731e053661265ed5e7a7d6b23bd7643
#
_entry.id   f731e053661265ed5e7a7d6b23bd7643
#
_cell.length_a   1.000
_cell.length_b   1.000
_cell.length_c   1.000
_cell.angle_alpha   90.00
_cell.angle_beta   90.00
_cell.angle_gamma   90.00
#
_symmetry.space_group_name_H-M   'P 1'
#
loop_
_entity.id
_entity.type
_entity.pdbx_description
1 polymer ?
#
loop_
_entity_poly.entity_id
_entity_poly.type
_entity_poly.pdbx_seq_one_letter_code
_entity_poly.pdbx_strand_id
1 'polypeptide(L)'
;MRISCLTKNKNPNIDPLSELKKNLKHSKLKFSLRTVKEKEVLKIMKALKGKRSYGLDGITSEILKIGAEVLVIPLTWIINTSITTGIFPEEWKISKIIPLFKKGNRRTTKNYRPVALLSVAGMILEKIIAMQIEEFFERNNLFGSFQFGFRKDKSTVSELLTLFDTLLDAKQNKKEILLIMYDLSSAFDLADHKILISKLKVYGFDSKALKLVESYLKNRKQFVTVAGKMSKTIDINTGVPQGSRLSPLLFICLMADLDLWTKESMITNFADDTQSVIIKDGKDEAVETAKKEANSVIDFFENNNFVNNSDKAAVLYNSGGKGKSITIDGIGGETIASTDSEKLLGLHINSSFEWSTHIEELMIELKKRMGLLKRIKKEFQKINESL
;
A
#
# COMPACT_ATOMS: atom_id res chain seq x y z
N MET A 1 -18.14 -4.50 -10.24
CA MET A 1 -17.55 -4.19 -11.53
C MET A 1 -16.59 -5.33 -11.84
N ARG A 2 -16.78 -6.09 -12.92
CA ARG A 2 -15.90 -7.22 -13.26
C ARG A 2 -14.58 -6.64 -13.79
N ILE A 3 -13.49 -6.85 -13.05
CA ILE A 3 -12.10 -6.48 -13.44
C ILE A 3 -11.53 -7.52 -14.43
N SER A 4 -12.38 -8.29 -15.10
CA SER A 4 -11.98 -9.39 -15.99
C SER A 4 -11.42 -8.98 -17.36
N CYS A 5 -11.18 -7.69 -17.61
CA CYS A 5 -10.77 -7.20 -18.96
C CYS A 5 -9.42 -6.46 -18.99
N LEU A 6 -8.64 -6.40 -17.90
CA LEU A 6 -7.44 -5.55 -17.85
C LEU A 6 -6.10 -6.30 -17.91
N THR A 7 -6.10 -7.60 -18.16
CA THR A 7 -4.85 -8.33 -18.43
C THR A 7 -4.51 -8.27 -19.92
N LYS A 8 -4.12 -7.09 -20.41
CA LYS A 8 -3.47 -6.97 -21.73
C LYS A 8 -1.97 -7.00 -21.54
N ASN A 9 -1.33 -7.86 -22.27
CA ASN A 9 0.12 -7.99 -22.48
C ASN A 9 0.97 -8.55 -21.33
N LYS A 10 0.60 -9.73 -20.80
CA LYS A 10 1.62 -10.54 -20.11
C LYS A 10 2.67 -10.98 -21.12
N ASN A 11 3.93 -10.75 -20.83
CA ASN A 11 4.98 -11.54 -21.43
C ASN A 11 4.88 -12.95 -20.83
N PRO A 12 4.34 -13.95 -21.54
CA PRO A 12 4.00 -15.26 -20.96
C PRO A 12 5.25 -16.05 -20.52
N ASN A 13 6.44 -15.53 -20.80
CA ASN A 13 7.71 -16.22 -20.61
C ASN A 13 8.46 -15.81 -19.33
N ILE A 14 7.97 -14.84 -18.55
CA ILE A 14 8.65 -14.38 -17.33
C ILE A 14 7.92 -14.91 -16.09
N ASP A 15 8.60 -15.76 -15.31
CA ASP A 15 8.12 -16.21 -13.98
C ASP A 15 8.24 -15.06 -12.98
N PRO A 16 7.11 -14.61 -12.34
CA PRO A 16 7.14 -13.53 -11.35
C PRO A 16 8.04 -13.82 -10.13
N LEU A 17 8.47 -15.05 -9.97
CA LEU A 17 9.37 -15.50 -8.89
C LEU A 17 10.82 -15.66 -9.34
N SER A 18 11.15 -15.40 -10.59
CA SER A 18 12.48 -15.71 -11.16
C SER A 18 13.61 -15.03 -10.40
N GLU A 19 13.53 -13.71 -10.23
CA GLU A 19 14.56 -12.92 -9.54
C GLU A 19 14.58 -13.22 -8.04
N LEU A 20 13.42 -13.40 -7.41
CA LEU A 20 13.31 -13.78 -6.01
C LEU A 20 13.93 -15.15 -5.73
N LYS A 21 13.64 -16.16 -6.55
CA LYS A 21 14.25 -17.50 -6.44
C LYS A 21 15.75 -17.46 -6.63
N LYS A 22 16.23 -16.65 -7.57
CA LYS A 22 17.66 -16.47 -7.84
C LYS A 22 18.37 -15.86 -6.63
N ASN A 23 17.80 -14.78 -6.08
CA ASN A 23 18.36 -14.09 -4.93
C ASN A 23 18.40 -15.00 -3.67
N LEU A 24 17.33 -15.74 -3.42
CA LEU A 24 17.20 -16.57 -2.23
C LEU A 24 17.66 -18.03 -2.44
N LYS A 25 18.31 -18.37 -3.56
CA LYS A 25 18.73 -19.74 -3.92
C LYS A 25 19.52 -20.46 -2.80
N HIS A 26 20.36 -19.75 -2.07
CA HIS A 26 21.18 -20.28 -1.00
C HIS A 26 20.69 -19.90 0.40
N SER A 27 19.52 -19.28 0.49
CA SER A 27 18.93 -18.86 1.76
C SER A 27 18.41 -20.05 2.56
N LYS A 28 18.65 -20.02 3.88
CA LYS A 28 18.13 -21.01 4.85
C LYS A 28 16.94 -20.44 5.63
N LEU A 29 16.22 -19.48 5.05
CA LEU A 29 15.06 -18.84 5.69
C LEU A 29 13.99 -19.88 6.03
N LYS A 30 13.49 -19.81 7.25
CA LYS A 30 12.37 -20.61 7.74
C LYS A 30 11.46 -19.76 8.60
N PHE A 31 10.19 -19.72 8.27
CA PHE A 31 9.16 -19.04 9.03
C PHE A 31 8.05 -20.01 9.42
N SER A 32 7.73 -20.01 10.71
CA SER A 32 6.60 -20.73 11.29
C SER A 32 5.86 -19.82 12.24
N LEU A 33 4.53 -19.84 12.19
CA LEU A 33 3.71 -19.12 13.15
C LEU A 33 3.76 -19.81 14.52
N ARG A 34 4.06 -19.04 15.57
CA ARG A 34 4.02 -19.50 16.96
C ARG A 34 2.65 -19.21 17.59
N THR A 35 2.22 -20.09 18.46
CA THR A 35 1.10 -19.82 19.35
C THR A 35 1.40 -18.67 20.31
N VAL A 36 0.36 -18.05 20.84
CA VAL A 36 0.45 -16.88 21.73
C VAL A 36 -0.11 -17.22 23.11
N LYS A 37 0.40 -16.51 24.12
CA LYS A 37 -0.09 -16.61 25.51
C LYS A 37 -1.25 -15.63 25.71
N GLU A 38 -2.15 -15.92 26.64
CA GLU A 38 -3.26 -15.03 27.03
C GLU A 38 -2.79 -13.61 27.33
N LYS A 39 -1.66 -13.44 27.99
CA LYS A 39 -1.06 -12.13 28.28
C LYS A 39 -0.78 -11.29 27.04
N GLU A 40 -0.38 -11.92 25.92
CA GLU A 40 -0.13 -11.23 24.65
C GLU A 40 -1.46 -10.78 24.03
N VAL A 41 -2.46 -11.65 24.01
CA VAL A 41 -3.80 -11.34 23.51
C VAL A 41 -4.46 -10.25 24.35
N LEU A 42 -4.38 -10.35 25.68
CA LEU A 42 -4.90 -9.35 26.62
C LEU A 42 -4.31 -7.97 26.39
N LYS A 43 -2.99 -7.89 26.17
CA LYS A 43 -2.30 -6.63 25.83
C LYS A 43 -2.87 -6.00 24.55
N ILE A 44 -3.14 -6.82 23.54
CA ILE A 44 -3.74 -6.33 22.28
C ILE A 44 -5.19 -5.86 22.51
N MET A 45 -5.99 -6.61 23.27
CA MET A 45 -7.38 -6.25 23.58
C MET A 45 -7.45 -4.93 24.36
N LYS A 46 -6.65 -4.76 25.40
CA LYS A 46 -6.58 -3.51 26.19
C LYS A 46 -6.12 -2.29 25.37
N ALA A 47 -5.26 -2.50 24.36
CA ALA A 47 -4.79 -1.45 23.47
C ALA A 47 -5.78 -1.09 22.34
N LEU A 48 -6.93 -1.75 22.25
CA LEU A 48 -7.95 -1.40 21.25
C LEU A 48 -8.44 0.03 21.48
N LYS A 49 -8.54 0.80 20.39
CA LYS A 49 -9.20 2.12 20.42
C LYS A 49 -10.70 1.87 20.53
N GLY A 50 -11.37 2.45 21.53
CA GLY A 50 -12.82 2.34 21.72
C GLY A 50 -13.59 2.92 20.54
N LYS A 51 -13.83 2.11 19.51
CA LYS A 51 -14.63 2.48 18.35
C LYS A 51 -15.98 1.76 18.41
N ARG A 52 -17.05 2.47 18.02
CA ARG A 52 -18.41 1.93 17.93
C ARG A 52 -18.70 1.20 16.61
N SER A 53 -17.77 1.25 15.66
CA SER A 53 -17.89 0.49 14.40
C SER A 53 -17.69 -1.00 14.64
N TYR A 54 -18.49 -1.83 13.98
CA TYR A 54 -18.51 -3.29 14.14
C TYR A 54 -18.68 -3.97 12.79
N GLY A 55 -18.22 -5.22 12.72
CA GLY A 55 -18.43 -6.13 11.59
C GLY A 55 -19.85 -6.68 11.53
N LEU A 56 -20.03 -7.83 10.86
CA LEU A 56 -21.33 -8.51 10.80
C LEU A 56 -21.78 -9.06 12.16
N ASP A 57 -20.82 -9.43 13.00
CA ASP A 57 -21.01 -9.98 14.35
C ASP A 57 -21.59 -9.00 15.39
N GLY A 58 -21.65 -7.70 15.06
CA GLY A 58 -22.14 -6.67 15.97
C GLY A 58 -21.18 -6.34 17.13
N ILE A 59 -20.01 -6.98 17.20
CA ILE A 59 -19.06 -6.84 18.30
C ILE A 59 -18.17 -5.63 18.04
N THR A 60 -18.24 -4.64 18.95
CA THR A 60 -17.38 -3.44 18.86
C THR A 60 -16.05 -3.64 19.57
N SER A 61 -15.06 -2.82 19.22
CA SER A 61 -13.78 -2.83 19.95
C SER A 61 -13.92 -2.36 21.41
N GLU A 62 -14.93 -1.57 21.72
CA GLU A 62 -15.26 -1.15 23.08
C GLU A 62 -15.74 -2.34 23.94
N ILE A 63 -16.65 -3.17 23.42
CA ILE A 63 -17.12 -4.38 24.10
C ILE A 63 -15.97 -5.34 24.37
N LEU A 64 -15.13 -5.63 23.37
CA LEU A 64 -13.96 -6.50 23.54
C LEU A 64 -12.94 -5.94 24.53
N LYS A 65 -12.79 -4.63 24.61
CA LYS A 65 -11.90 -3.98 25.59
C LYS A 65 -12.43 -4.07 27.00
N ILE A 66 -13.73 -3.82 27.21
CA ILE A 66 -14.38 -3.91 28.54
C ILE A 66 -14.37 -5.38 29.05
N GLY A 67 -14.73 -6.33 28.20
CA GLY A 67 -14.75 -7.76 28.54
C GLY A 67 -13.39 -8.46 28.46
N ALA A 68 -12.27 -7.72 28.30
CA ALA A 68 -10.97 -8.32 27.96
C ALA A 68 -10.50 -9.41 28.93
N GLU A 69 -10.66 -9.23 30.24
CA GLU A 69 -10.21 -10.19 31.25
C GLU A 69 -10.95 -11.54 31.17
N VAL A 70 -12.22 -11.53 30.78
CA VAL A 70 -13.03 -12.75 30.65
C VAL A 70 -12.89 -13.36 29.26
N LEU A 71 -12.89 -12.52 28.21
CA LEU A 71 -12.88 -12.96 26.83
C LEU A 71 -11.49 -13.40 26.33
N VAL A 72 -10.43 -13.06 27.04
CA VAL A 72 -9.06 -13.42 26.63
C VAL A 72 -8.85 -14.92 26.52
N ILE A 73 -9.42 -15.72 27.43
CA ILE A 73 -9.26 -17.19 27.46
C ILE A 73 -9.84 -17.82 26.18
N PRO A 74 -11.16 -17.70 25.89
CA PRO A 74 -11.72 -18.30 24.70
C PRO A 74 -11.14 -17.70 23.40
N LEU A 75 -10.82 -16.41 23.37
CA LEU A 75 -10.21 -15.80 22.19
C LEU A 75 -8.81 -16.33 21.93
N THR A 76 -7.98 -16.50 22.95
CA THR A 76 -6.64 -17.10 22.83
C THR A 76 -6.74 -18.54 22.33
N TRP A 77 -7.71 -19.30 22.80
CA TRP A 77 -7.95 -20.66 22.32
C TRP A 77 -8.29 -20.69 20.83
N ILE A 78 -9.21 -19.85 20.36
CA ILE A 78 -9.57 -19.73 18.93
C ILE A 78 -8.35 -19.33 18.10
N ILE A 79 -7.59 -18.34 18.54
CA ILE A 79 -6.38 -17.84 17.85
C ILE A 79 -5.35 -18.96 17.72
N ASN A 80 -5.05 -19.67 18.81
CA ASN A 80 -4.07 -20.74 18.79
C ASN A 80 -4.54 -21.94 17.95
N THR A 81 -5.84 -22.25 17.99
CA THR A 81 -6.43 -23.25 17.10
C THR A 81 -6.27 -22.85 15.64
N SER A 82 -6.51 -21.59 15.29
CA SER A 82 -6.31 -21.09 13.93
C SER A 82 -4.85 -21.23 13.49
N ILE A 83 -3.90 -20.89 14.35
CA ILE A 83 -2.45 -21.00 14.05
C ILE A 83 -2.05 -22.47 13.88
N THR A 84 -2.49 -23.37 14.74
CA THR A 84 -2.08 -24.79 14.72
C THR A 84 -2.72 -25.59 13.60
N THR A 85 -3.96 -25.25 13.22
CA THR A 85 -4.70 -25.93 12.14
C THR A 85 -4.46 -25.31 10.75
N GLY A 86 -4.00 -24.05 10.71
CA GLY A 86 -3.87 -23.27 9.47
C GLY A 86 -5.25 -22.88 8.92
N ILE A 87 -6.26 -22.64 9.76
CA ILE A 87 -7.62 -22.30 9.35
C ILE A 87 -8.02 -20.95 9.98
N PHE A 88 -8.35 -19.98 9.13
CA PHE A 88 -8.92 -18.71 9.57
C PHE A 88 -10.43 -18.85 9.73
N PRO A 89 -11.07 -18.41 10.85
CA PRO A 89 -12.50 -18.57 11.07
C PRO A 89 -13.36 -17.97 9.95
N GLU A 90 -14.31 -18.76 9.41
CA GLU A 90 -15.14 -18.34 8.26
C GLU A 90 -16.03 -17.12 8.59
N GLU A 91 -16.56 -17.03 9.79
CA GLU A 91 -17.42 -15.94 10.25
C GLU A 91 -16.67 -14.59 10.24
N TRP A 92 -15.34 -14.62 10.39
CA TRP A 92 -14.51 -13.42 10.39
C TRP A 92 -14.09 -12.94 8.99
N LYS A 93 -14.45 -13.70 7.94
CA LYS A 93 -14.13 -13.38 6.54
C LYS A 93 -15.18 -12.51 5.87
N ILE A 94 -16.31 -12.25 6.51
CA ILE A 94 -17.39 -11.44 5.94
C ILE A 94 -17.15 -9.96 6.21
N SER A 95 -17.10 -9.16 5.14
CA SER A 95 -16.85 -7.72 5.21
C SER A 95 -18.13 -6.92 4.97
N LYS A 96 -18.45 -6.02 5.88
CA LYS A 96 -19.47 -5.00 5.70
C LYS A 96 -18.84 -3.75 5.08
N ILE A 97 -19.22 -3.42 3.85
CA ILE A 97 -18.65 -2.27 3.13
C ILE A 97 -19.50 -1.03 3.34
N ILE A 98 -18.85 0.05 3.77
CA ILE A 98 -19.43 1.40 3.83
C ILE A 98 -18.77 2.26 2.76
N PRO A 99 -19.53 2.76 1.75
CA PRO A 99 -18.97 3.64 0.73
C PRO A 99 -18.77 5.04 1.30
N LEU A 100 -17.52 5.49 1.39
CA LEU A 100 -17.17 6.86 1.75
C LEU A 100 -16.97 7.71 0.51
N PHE A 101 -17.71 8.82 0.41
CA PHE A 101 -17.57 9.77 -0.69
C PHE A 101 -16.17 10.42 -0.67
N LYS A 102 -15.47 10.40 -1.81
CA LYS A 102 -14.11 10.96 -1.96
C LYS A 102 -14.14 12.34 -2.61
N LYS A 103 -14.72 12.46 -3.80
CA LYS A 103 -14.79 13.70 -4.59
C LYS A 103 -15.66 13.51 -5.84
N GLY A 104 -16.02 14.60 -6.48
CA GLY A 104 -16.73 14.57 -7.77
C GLY A 104 -18.25 14.41 -7.65
N ASN A 105 -18.88 13.78 -8.62
CA ASN A 105 -20.33 13.58 -8.65
C ASN A 105 -20.75 12.44 -7.71
N ARG A 106 -21.63 12.71 -6.75
CA ARG A 106 -22.17 11.75 -5.77
C ARG A 106 -22.99 10.59 -6.39
N ARG A 107 -23.43 10.73 -7.61
CA ARG A 107 -24.17 9.68 -8.34
C ARG A 107 -23.26 8.65 -9.01
N THR A 108 -21.95 8.90 -9.03
CA THR A 108 -20.96 8.02 -9.67
C THR A 108 -20.29 7.15 -8.62
N THR A 109 -20.46 5.84 -8.71
CA THR A 109 -19.92 4.86 -7.74
C THR A 109 -18.39 4.89 -7.63
N LYS A 110 -17.68 5.21 -8.72
CA LYS A 110 -16.20 5.37 -8.73
C LYS A 110 -15.70 6.50 -7.83
N ASN A 111 -16.57 7.42 -7.41
CA ASN A 111 -16.24 8.54 -6.54
C ASN A 111 -16.35 8.18 -5.05
N TYR A 112 -16.57 6.91 -4.72
CA TYR A 112 -16.64 6.40 -3.36
C TYR A 112 -15.47 5.46 -3.09
N ARG A 113 -14.87 5.60 -1.89
CA ARG A 113 -13.88 4.65 -1.37
C ARG A 113 -14.62 3.58 -0.56
N PRO A 114 -14.50 2.29 -0.88
CA PRO A 114 -15.09 1.22 -0.07
C PRO A 114 -14.27 1.04 1.23
N VAL A 115 -14.91 1.25 2.37
CA VAL A 115 -14.29 0.96 3.68
C VAL A 115 -14.90 -0.31 4.22
N ALA A 116 -14.08 -1.34 4.44
CA ALA A 116 -14.52 -2.61 5.01
C ALA A 116 -14.53 -2.53 6.54
N LEU A 117 -15.66 -2.85 7.12
CA LEU A 117 -15.79 -3.16 8.54
C LEU A 117 -15.72 -4.69 8.72
N LEU A 118 -14.69 -5.12 9.43
CA LEU A 118 -14.37 -6.51 9.69
C LEU A 118 -14.70 -6.87 11.15
N SER A 119 -14.80 -8.17 11.47
CA SER A 119 -14.85 -8.65 12.85
C SER A 119 -13.65 -8.13 13.65
N VAL A 120 -13.91 -7.52 14.80
CA VAL A 120 -12.83 -7.02 15.67
C VAL A 120 -12.03 -8.18 16.27
N ALA A 121 -12.66 -9.30 16.56
CA ALA A 121 -11.97 -10.52 17.00
C ALA A 121 -11.05 -11.05 15.89
N GLY A 122 -11.51 -11.07 14.63
CA GLY A 122 -10.69 -11.40 13.48
C GLY A 122 -9.50 -10.46 13.32
N MET A 123 -9.67 -9.15 13.56
CA MET A 123 -8.57 -8.18 13.51
C MET A 123 -7.51 -8.40 14.59
N ILE A 124 -7.83 -9.02 15.72
CA ILE A 124 -6.85 -9.41 16.75
C ILE A 124 -5.98 -10.57 16.23
N LEU A 125 -6.57 -11.60 15.63
CA LEU A 125 -5.83 -12.69 14.99
C LEU A 125 -4.95 -12.15 13.84
N GLU A 126 -5.51 -11.31 12.97
CA GLU A 126 -4.75 -10.64 11.90
C GLU A 126 -3.53 -9.88 12.44
N LYS A 127 -3.70 -9.14 13.54
CA LYS A 127 -2.61 -8.39 14.17
C LYS A 127 -1.51 -9.32 14.69
N ILE A 128 -1.87 -10.45 15.28
CA ILE A 128 -0.92 -11.45 15.79
C ILE A 128 -0.12 -12.08 14.65
N ILE A 129 -0.78 -12.43 13.56
CA ILE A 129 -0.12 -12.97 12.37
C ILE A 129 0.79 -11.89 11.76
N ALA A 130 0.29 -10.67 11.60
CA ALA A 130 1.05 -9.56 11.02
C ALA A 130 2.31 -9.26 11.81
N MET A 131 2.24 -9.18 13.14
CA MET A 131 3.41 -8.93 14.00
C MET A 131 4.51 -9.98 13.80
N GLN A 132 4.16 -11.26 13.65
CA GLN A 132 5.13 -12.33 13.47
C GLN A 132 5.76 -12.31 12.06
N ILE A 133 4.96 -12.02 11.03
CA ILE A 133 5.46 -11.87 9.64
C ILE A 133 6.36 -10.64 9.54
N GLU A 134 5.93 -9.50 10.10
CA GLU A 134 6.71 -8.26 10.10
C GLU A 134 8.07 -8.47 10.79
N GLU A 135 8.08 -9.08 11.99
CA GLU A 135 9.31 -9.42 12.71
C GLU A 135 10.26 -10.29 11.88
N PHE A 136 9.71 -11.27 11.15
CA PHE A 136 10.51 -12.15 10.30
C PHE A 136 11.11 -11.40 9.10
N PHE A 137 10.32 -10.59 8.40
CA PHE A 137 10.77 -9.83 7.25
C PHE A 137 11.80 -8.76 7.64
N GLU A 138 11.57 -8.02 8.74
CA GLU A 138 12.51 -7.01 9.23
C GLU A 138 13.84 -7.63 9.68
N ARG A 139 13.79 -8.71 10.45
CA ARG A 139 14.99 -9.41 10.95
C ARG A 139 15.88 -9.92 9.83
N ASN A 140 15.28 -10.32 8.71
CA ASN A 140 15.99 -10.88 7.56
C ASN A 140 16.17 -9.87 6.42
N ASN A 141 15.83 -8.59 6.64
CA ASN A 141 15.92 -7.50 5.67
C ASN A 141 15.22 -7.83 4.33
N LEU A 142 14.06 -8.50 4.37
CA LEU A 142 13.35 -8.95 3.19
C LEU A 142 12.52 -7.87 2.50
N PHE A 143 12.20 -6.76 3.19
CA PHE A 143 11.55 -5.60 2.57
C PHE A 143 12.51 -4.69 1.81
N GLY A 144 13.83 -4.94 1.90
CA GLY A 144 14.82 -4.02 1.35
C GLY A 144 14.86 -2.67 2.08
N SER A 145 15.68 -1.77 1.57
CA SER A 145 15.82 -0.41 2.12
C SER A 145 14.79 0.58 1.56
N PHE A 146 14.17 0.25 0.45
CA PHE A 146 13.35 1.14 -0.39
C PHE A 146 11.83 1.07 -0.10
N GLN A 147 11.32 0.06 0.62
CA GLN A 147 9.92 0.02 1.02
C GLN A 147 9.71 0.80 2.32
N PHE A 148 8.92 1.88 2.28
CA PHE A 148 8.61 2.73 3.43
C PHE A 148 7.16 2.56 3.91
N GLY A 149 6.25 2.10 3.06
CA GLY A 149 4.84 1.92 3.40
C GLY A 149 4.61 0.77 4.37
N PHE A 150 3.73 0.98 5.35
CA PHE A 150 3.27 -0.04 6.31
C PHE A 150 4.34 -0.75 7.13
N ARG A 151 5.53 -0.19 7.21
CA ARG A 151 6.64 -0.68 8.05
C ARG A 151 6.76 0.14 9.33
N LYS A 152 7.21 -0.52 10.39
CA LYS A 152 7.52 0.13 11.67
C LYS A 152 8.68 1.12 11.47
N ASP A 153 8.59 2.25 12.16
CA ASP A 153 9.62 3.33 12.15
C ASP A 153 9.92 3.93 10.75
N LYS A 154 9.08 3.63 9.74
CA LYS A 154 9.08 4.25 8.42
C LYS A 154 7.85 5.14 8.23
N SER A 155 7.98 6.16 7.40
CA SER A 155 6.92 7.14 7.13
C SER A 155 7.08 7.77 5.76
N THR A 156 6.06 8.48 5.27
CA THR A 156 6.17 9.30 4.06
C THR A 156 7.28 10.35 4.16
N VAL A 157 7.52 10.88 5.37
CA VAL A 157 8.60 11.85 5.61
C VAL A 157 9.96 11.19 5.45
N SER A 158 10.17 9.98 6.01
CA SER A 158 11.46 9.28 5.88
C SER A 158 11.74 8.86 4.44
N GLU A 159 10.72 8.50 3.65
CA GLU A 159 10.87 8.25 2.22
C GLU A 159 11.26 9.51 1.46
N LEU A 160 10.52 10.60 1.65
CA LEU A 160 10.80 11.88 1.01
C LEU A 160 12.20 12.38 1.35
N LEU A 161 12.65 12.25 2.60
CA LEU A 161 14.02 12.63 2.99
C LEU A 161 15.07 11.79 2.23
N THR A 162 14.89 10.48 2.15
CA THR A 162 15.81 9.60 1.41
C THR A 162 15.83 9.96 -0.08
N LEU A 163 14.65 10.19 -0.66
CA LEU A 163 14.52 10.57 -2.06
C LEU A 163 15.20 11.92 -2.33
N PHE A 164 14.88 12.94 -1.54
CA PHE A 164 15.42 14.29 -1.74
C PHE A 164 16.92 14.38 -1.46
N ASP A 165 17.46 13.63 -0.50
CA ASP A 165 18.89 13.55 -0.27
C ASP A 165 19.62 13.10 -1.54
N THR A 166 19.14 12.04 -2.17
CA THR A 166 19.67 11.55 -3.46
C THR A 166 19.53 12.55 -4.61
N LEU A 167 18.32 13.16 -4.75
CA LEU A 167 18.06 14.11 -5.84
C LEU A 167 18.88 15.40 -5.71
N LEU A 168 19.05 15.92 -4.49
CA LEU A 168 19.80 17.15 -4.24
C LEU A 168 21.30 16.95 -4.39
N ASP A 169 21.84 15.79 -3.94
CA ASP A 169 23.24 15.44 -4.17
C ASP A 169 23.54 15.37 -5.68
N ALA A 170 22.71 14.66 -6.44
CA ALA A 170 22.85 14.57 -7.89
C ALA A 170 22.73 15.95 -8.59
N LYS A 171 21.79 16.80 -8.10
CA LYS A 171 21.61 18.16 -8.60
C LYS A 171 22.84 19.03 -8.35
N GLN A 172 23.45 18.96 -7.15
CA GLN A 172 24.69 19.69 -6.82
C GLN A 172 25.84 19.27 -7.73
N ASN A 173 25.92 17.98 -8.06
CA ASN A 173 26.92 17.41 -8.95
C ASN A 173 26.54 17.59 -10.43
N LYS A 174 25.50 18.37 -10.75
CA LYS A 174 25.05 18.72 -12.11
C LYS A 174 24.79 17.52 -13.02
N LYS A 175 24.34 16.40 -12.42
CA LYS A 175 24.02 15.16 -13.14
C LYS A 175 22.70 15.31 -13.93
N GLU A 176 22.49 14.37 -14.84
CA GLU A 176 21.22 14.12 -15.49
C GLU A 176 20.37 13.27 -14.56
N ILE A 177 19.16 13.76 -14.20
CA ILE A 177 18.28 13.12 -13.22
C ILE A 177 16.92 12.91 -13.85
N LEU A 178 16.45 11.67 -13.84
CA LEU A 178 15.11 11.29 -14.22
C LEU A 178 14.41 10.67 -13.00
N LEU A 179 13.34 11.30 -12.54
CA LEU A 179 12.45 10.77 -11.51
C LEU A 179 11.17 10.29 -12.18
N ILE A 180 10.95 8.98 -12.20
CA ILE A 180 9.77 8.35 -12.79
C ILE A 180 8.85 7.91 -11.65
N MET A 181 7.58 8.31 -11.72
CA MET A 181 6.54 7.95 -10.76
C MET A 181 5.52 7.04 -11.44
N TYR A 182 5.19 5.92 -10.80
CA TYR A 182 4.26 4.92 -11.31
C TYR A 182 2.96 4.95 -10.52
N ASP A 183 1.82 4.77 -11.17
CA ASP A 183 0.50 4.64 -10.53
C ASP A 183 -0.10 3.26 -10.83
N LEU A 184 -0.46 2.52 -9.80
CA LEU A 184 -1.13 1.24 -9.94
C LEU A 184 -2.64 1.39 -9.79
N SER A 185 -3.39 0.85 -10.73
CA SER A 185 -4.85 0.86 -10.69
C SER A 185 -5.36 -0.15 -9.66
N SER A 186 -5.96 0.31 -8.55
CA SER A 186 -6.60 -0.57 -7.55
C SER A 186 -5.69 -1.69 -7.04
N ALA A 187 -4.43 -1.41 -6.74
CA ALA A 187 -3.39 -2.38 -6.42
C ALA A 187 -3.81 -3.38 -5.32
N PHE A 188 -4.43 -2.90 -4.23
CA PHE A 188 -4.93 -3.76 -3.15
C PHE A 188 -6.04 -4.71 -3.59
N ASP A 189 -6.89 -4.32 -4.54
CA ASP A 189 -8.00 -5.14 -5.05
C ASP A 189 -7.53 -6.16 -6.10
N LEU A 190 -6.33 -5.97 -6.66
CA LEU A 190 -5.73 -6.82 -7.70
C LEU A 190 -4.66 -7.77 -7.15
N ALA A 191 -4.23 -7.65 -5.90
CA ALA A 191 -3.21 -8.54 -5.32
C ALA A 191 -3.55 -10.02 -5.58
N ASP A 192 -2.70 -10.70 -6.36
CA ASP A 192 -2.93 -12.10 -6.78
C ASP A 192 -2.57 -13.04 -5.63
N HIS A 193 -3.55 -13.81 -5.16
CA HIS A 193 -3.39 -14.73 -4.05
C HIS A 193 -2.39 -15.85 -4.35
N LYS A 194 -2.36 -16.35 -5.61
CA LYS A 194 -1.47 -17.46 -5.98
C LYS A 194 -0.01 -17.01 -6.03
N ILE A 195 0.23 -15.83 -6.59
CA ILE A 195 1.58 -15.23 -6.65
C ILE A 195 2.05 -14.92 -5.23
N LEU A 196 1.21 -14.29 -4.40
CA LEU A 196 1.54 -13.98 -3.01
C LEU A 196 1.92 -15.24 -2.22
N ILE A 197 1.08 -16.30 -2.25
CA ILE A 197 1.38 -17.56 -1.56
C ILE A 197 2.67 -18.21 -2.07
N SER A 198 2.91 -18.13 -3.39
CA SER A 198 4.13 -18.66 -4.00
C SER A 198 5.37 -17.88 -3.56
N LYS A 199 5.30 -16.55 -3.48
CA LYS A 199 6.40 -15.71 -2.92
C LYS A 199 6.65 -16.02 -1.45
N LEU A 200 5.60 -16.10 -0.61
CA LEU A 200 5.74 -16.46 0.80
C LEU A 200 6.39 -17.84 0.98
N LYS A 201 6.11 -18.81 0.09
CA LYS A 201 6.79 -20.10 0.09
C LYS A 201 8.28 -19.94 -0.21
N VAL A 202 8.67 -19.11 -1.16
CA VAL A 202 10.09 -18.81 -1.48
C VAL A 202 10.77 -18.10 -0.31
N TYR A 203 10.06 -17.22 0.41
CA TYR A 203 10.54 -16.59 1.65
C TYR A 203 10.65 -17.56 2.83
N GLY A 204 10.33 -18.84 2.66
CA GLY A 204 10.58 -19.87 3.67
C GLY A 204 9.42 -20.14 4.64
N PHE A 205 8.20 -19.73 4.33
CA PHE A 205 7.01 -20.06 5.12
C PHE A 205 6.75 -21.56 5.11
N ASP A 206 6.49 -22.12 6.28
CA ASP A 206 6.10 -23.52 6.41
C ASP A 206 4.66 -23.78 5.89
N SER A 207 4.32 -25.05 5.75
CA SER A 207 3.01 -25.43 5.21
C SER A 207 1.82 -24.95 6.04
N LYS A 208 1.97 -24.83 7.37
CA LYS A 208 0.89 -24.35 8.26
C LYS A 208 0.69 -22.86 8.15
N ALA A 209 1.79 -22.08 8.11
CA ALA A 209 1.73 -20.64 7.90
C ALA A 209 1.13 -20.30 6.53
N LEU A 210 1.57 -20.99 5.47
CA LEU A 210 0.99 -20.83 4.13
C LEU A 210 -0.50 -21.14 4.11
N LYS A 211 -0.91 -22.27 4.72
CA LYS A 211 -2.31 -22.69 4.80
C LYS A 211 -3.17 -21.65 5.53
N LEU A 212 -2.67 -21.04 6.62
CA LEU A 212 -3.40 -20.00 7.35
C LEU A 212 -3.57 -18.74 6.53
N VAL A 213 -2.51 -18.27 5.84
CA VAL A 213 -2.61 -17.10 4.95
C VAL A 213 -3.54 -17.39 3.77
N GLU A 214 -3.44 -18.57 3.17
CA GLU A 214 -4.35 -18.99 2.11
C GLU A 214 -5.80 -19.08 2.57
N SER A 215 -6.05 -19.66 3.77
CA SER A 215 -7.37 -19.69 4.40
C SER A 215 -7.91 -18.30 4.68
N TYR A 216 -7.06 -17.37 5.13
CA TYR A 216 -7.44 -15.96 5.34
C TYR A 216 -7.90 -15.27 4.05
N LEU A 217 -7.27 -15.56 2.92
CA LEU A 217 -7.57 -14.95 1.62
C LEU A 217 -8.76 -15.58 0.91
N LYS A 218 -8.99 -16.89 1.06
CA LYS A 218 -10.06 -17.65 0.39
C LYS A 218 -11.43 -17.48 1.03
N ASN A 219 -12.48 -17.68 0.23
CA ASN A 219 -13.89 -17.70 0.65
C ASN A 219 -14.34 -16.40 1.34
N ARG A 220 -13.69 -15.29 1.03
CA ARG A 220 -14.11 -13.99 1.57
C ARG A 220 -15.38 -13.52 0.90
N LYS A 221 -16.24 -12.90 1.70
CA LYS A 221 -17.52 -12.35 1.23
C LYS A 221 -17.67 -10.90 1.63
N GLN A 222 -18.40 -10.14 0.82
CA GLN A 222 -18.72 -8.77 1.18
C GLN A 222 -20.13 -8.38 0.76
N PHE A 223 -20.70 -7.43 1.48
CA PHE A 223 -21.93 -6.75 1.13
C PHE A 223 -21.82 -5.26 1.44
N VAL A 224 -22.55 -4.44 0.72
CA VAL A 224 -22.56 -2.98 0.89
C VAL A 224 -23.75 -2.58 1.75
N THR A 225 -23.54 -1.64 2.69
CA THR A 225 -24.62 -1.06 3.49
C THR A 225 -24.70 0.45 3.23
N VAL A 226 -25.88 0.93 2.85
CA VAL A 226 -26.19 2.34 2.64
C VAL A 226 -27.55 2.67 3.25
N ALA A 227 -27.62 3.68 4.12
CA ALA A 227 -28.84 4.11 4.78
C ALA A 227 -29.66 2.95 5.39
N GLY A 228 -28.99 2.02 6.07
CA GLY A 228 -29.62 0.86 6.73
C GLY A 228 -30.02 -0.30 5.79
N LYS A 229 -29.93 -0.13 4.49
CA LYS A 229 -30.21 -1.18 3.51
C LYS A 229 -28.94 -1.95 3.17
N MET A 230 -29.06 -3.27 2.98
CA MET A 230 -27.96 -4.18 2.64
C MET A 230 -28.09 -4.68 1.20
N SER A 231 -26.98 -4.76 0.49
CA SER A 231 -26.92 -5.43 -0.82
C SER A 231 -26.91 -6.95 -0.67
N LYS A 232 -27.02 -7.67 -1.80
CA LYS A 232 -26.65 -9.08 -1.85
C LYS A 232 -25.18 -9.25 -1.49
N THR A 233 -24.87 -10.36 -0.82
CA THR A 233 -23.47 -10.77 -0.54
C THR A 233 -22.83 -11.27 -1.82
N ILE A 234 -21.57 -10.89 -2.06
CA ILE A 234 -20.75 -11.35 -3.19
C ILE A 234 -19.45 -11.98 -2.69
N ASP A 235 -18.95 -12.97 -3.41
CA ASP A 235 -17.66 -13.59 -3.14
C ASP A 235 -16.50 -12.71 -3.68
N ILE A 236 -15.39 -12.69 -2.94
CA ILE A 236 -14.16 -11.97 -3.28
C ILE A 236 -13.06 -12.99 -3.50
N ASN A 237 -12.57 -13.06 -4.74
CA ASN A 237 -11.59 -14.07 -5.16
C ASN A 237 -10.20 -13.48 -5.44
N THR A 238 -10.05 -12.15 -5.39
CA THR A 238 -8.77 -11.43 -5.63
C THR A 238 -8.65 -10.29 -4.64
N GLY A 239 -7.43 -9.79 -4.48
CA GLY A 239 -7.15 -8.66 -3.63
C GLY A 239 -7.10 -8.99 -2.14
N VAL A 240 -6.76 -7.98 -1.37
CA VAL A 240 -6.70 -8.05 0.08
C VAL A 240 -7.70 -7.06 0.70
N PRO A 241 -8.42 -7.43 1.79
CA PRO A 241 -9.49 -6.59 2.33
C PRO A 241 -8.99 -5.23 2.83
N GLN A 242 -9.54 -4.14 2.27
CA GLN A 242 -9.23 -2.78 2.70
C GLN A 242 -9.78 -2.52 4.10
N GLY A 243 -8.90 -2.22 5.06
CA GLY A 243 -9.26 -2.03 6.48
C GLY A 243 -8.82 -3.16 7.42
N SER A 244 -8.32 -4.24 6.88
CA SER A 244 -7.64 -5.31 7.62
C SER A 244 -6.33 -4.85 8.23
N ARG A 245 -5.84 -5.55 9.24
CA ARG A 245 -4.53 -5.35 9.85
C ARG A 245 -3.42 -6.12 9.12
N LEU A 246 -3.77 -7.25 8.53
CA LEU A 246 -2.84 -8.13 7.85
C LEU A 246 -2.65 -7.75 6.37
N SER A 247 -3.69 -7.22 5.72
CA SER A 247 -3.68 -6.91 4.29
C SER A 247 -2.56 -5.97 3.82
N PRO A 248 -2.28 -4.85 4.50
CA PRO A 248 -1.19 -3.96 4.08
C PRO A 248 0.17 -4.65 4.12
N LEU A 249 0.40 -5.50 5.14
CA LEU A 249 1.65 -6.26 5.25
C LEU A 249 1.79 -7.30 4.14
N LEU A 250 0.71 -8.06 3.84
CA LEU A 250 0.72 -9.03 2.75
C LEU A 250 0.96 -8.36 1.39
N PHE A 251 0.43 -7.14 1.21
CA PHE A 251 0.67 -6.36 0.01
C PHE A 251 2.16 -5.98 -0.12
N ILE A 252 2.78 -5.45 0.93
CA ILE A 252 4.22 -5.11 0.84
C ILE A 252 5.11 -6.36 0.76
N CYS A 253 4.69 -7.53 1.27
CA CYS A 253 5.37 -8.80 1.03
C CYS A 253 5.31 -9.21 -0.45
N LEU A 254 4.19 -8.91 -1.15
CA LEU A 254 4.04 -9.17 -2.59
C LEU A 254 4.96 -8.26 -3.42
N MET A 255 5.18 -7.02 -2.95
CA MET A 255 6.00 -6.00 -3.60
C MET A 255 7.49 -6.08 -3.24
N ALA A 256 7.87 -6.92 -2.26
CA ALA A 256 9.17 -6.85 -1.59
C ALA A 256 10.38 -7.22 -2.44
N ASP A 257 10.17 -7.80 -3.62
CA ASP A 257 11.23 -8.18 -4.57
C ASP A 257 11.32 -7.28 -5.81
N LEU A 258 10.66 -6.12 -5.78
CA LEU A 258 10.67 -5.19 -6.93
C LEU A 258 12.09 -4.68 -7.25
N ASP A 259 12.91 -4.39 -6.23
CA ASP A 259 14.29 -3.92 -6.42
C ASP A 259 15.21 -4.95 -7.10
N LEU A 260 14.85 -6.22 -7.05
CA LEU A 260 15.61 -7.27 -7.73
C LEU A 260 15.45 -7.22 -9.27
N TRP A 261 14.42 -6.52 -9.74
CA TRP A 261 14.13 -6.38 -11.18
C TRP A 261 14.85 -5.19 -11.81
N THR A 262 15.34 -4.26 -11.02
CA THR A 262 16.09 -3.09 -11.45
C THR A 262 17.57 -3.21 -11.07
N LYS A 263 18.46 -2.53 -11.80
CA LYS A 263 19.92 -2.64 -11.59
C LYS A 263 20.61 -1.29 -11.41
N GLU A 264 20.11 -0.27 -12.08
CA GLU A 264 20.78 1.03 -12.22
C GLU A 264 19.90 2.18 -11.72
N SER A 265 18.69 1.89 -11.24
CA SER A 265 17.79 2.87 -10.65
C SER A 265 17.67 2.67 -9.14
N MET A 266 17.57 3.76 -8.42
CA MET A 266 17.13 3.73 -7.02
C MET A 266 15.60 3.66 -6.99
N ILE A 267 15.05 2.59 -6.41
CA ILE A 267 13.61 2.45 -6.21
C ILE A 267 13.24 2.97 -4.82
N THR A 268 12.11 3.70 -4.70
CA THR A 268 11.43 3.98 -3.42
C THR A 268 9.96 3.67 -3.54
N ASN A 269 9.38 3.12 -2.46
CA ASN A 269 7.97 2.72 -2.43
C ASN A 269 7.29 3.13 -1.13
N PHE A 270 6.12 3.74 -1.25
CA PHE A 270 5.18 3.80 -0.14
C PHE A 270 3.93 2.97 -0.47
N ALA A 271 3.98 1.70 -0.15
CA ALA A 271 3.00 0.70 -0.55
C ALA A 271 2.95 0.51 -2.07
N ASP A 272 1.92 1.03 -2.73
CA ASP A 272 1.70 1.01 -4.17
C ASP A 272 2.25 2.24 -4.90
N ASP A 273 2.50 3.34 -4.18
CA ASP A 273 3.18 4.52 -4.75
C ASP A 273 4.68 4.19 -4.96
N THR A 274 5.08 3.99 -6.20
CA THR A 274 6.42 3.56 -6.60
C THR A 274 7.14 4.65 -7.39
N GLN A 275 8.41 4.87 -7.09
CA GLN A 275 9.27 5.79 -7.84
C GLN A 275 10.59 5.12 -8.20
N SER A 276 11.14 5.48 -9.36
CA SER A 276 12.51 5.17 -9.73
C SER A 276 13.29 6.45 -10.03
N VAL A 277 14.51 6.52 -9.50
CA VAL A 277 15.45 7.61 -9.74
C VAL A 277 16.61 7.08 -10.56
N ILE A 278 16.84 7.70 -11.70
CA ILE A 278 17.98 7.43 -12.60
C ILE A 278 18.89 8.64 -12.60
N ILE A 279 20.17 8.42 -12.33
CA ILE A 279 21.20 9.46 -12.27
C ILE A 279 22.36 9.05 -13.14
N LYS A 280 22.72 9.90 -14.13
CA LYS A 280 23.81 9.66 -15.07
C LYS A 280 24.59 10.95 -15.37
N ASP A 281 25.75 10.82 -16.02
CA ASP A 281 26.53 11.96 -16.45
C ASP A 281 26.05 12.51 -17.80
N GLY A 282 25.61 11.64 -18.69
CA GLY A 282 25.18 12.00 -20.06
C GLY A 282 23.67 11.82 -20.25
N LYS A 283 23.08 12.75 -21.03
CA LYS A 283 21.65 12.73 -21.33
C LYS A 283 21.19 11.45 -22.02
N ASP A 284 21.91 11.02 -23.06
CA ASP A 284 21.51 9.84 -23.85
C ASP A 284 21.60 8.58 -23.02
N GLU A 285 22.62 8.44 -22.17
CA GLU A 285 22.76 7.34 -21.21
C GLU A 285 21.63 7.35 -20.19
N ALA A 286 21.26 8.54 -19.67
CA ALA A 286 20.17 8.68 -18.71
C ALA A 286 18.83 8.23 -19.31
N VAL A 287 18.54 8.62 -20.56
CA VAL A 287 17.32 8.25 -21.27
C VAL A 287 17.26 6.75 -21.54
N GLU A 288 18.33 6.17 -22.05
CA GLU A 288 18.37 4.73 -22.35
C GLU A 288 18.26 3.89 -21.07
N THR A 289 18.96 4.28 -20.00
CA THR A 289 18.83 3.65 -18.69
C THR A 289 17.41 3.80 -18.14
N ALA A 290 16.82 4.99 -18.22
CA ALA A 290 15.45 5.23 -17.75
C ALA A 290 14.44 4.35 -18.48
N LYS A 291 14.55 4.21 -19.80
CA LYS A 291 13.72 3.34 -20.61
C LYS A 291 13.84 1.87 -20.18
N LYS A 292 15.05 1.37 -20.03
CA LYS A 292 15.33 -0.01 -19.62
C LYS A 292 14.79 -0.31 -18.22
N GLU A 293 15.13 0.54 -17.24
CA GLU A 293 14.74 0.37 -15.85
C GLU A 293 13.21 0.52 -15.66
N ALA A 294 12.58 1.50 -16.35
CA ALA A 294 11.14 1.66 -16.30
C ALA A 294 10.39 0.44 -16.87
N ASN A 295 10.88 -0.14 -17.96
CA ASN A 295 10.30 -1.36 -18.51
C ASN A 295 10.46 -2.54 -17.55
N SER A 296 11.59 -2.66 -16.84
CA SER A 296 11.77 -3.68 -15.80
C SER A 296 10.76 -3.54 -14.65
N VAL A 297 10.45 -2.31 -14.23
CA VAL A 297 9.41 -2.03 -13.22
C VAL A 297 8.01 -2.41 -13.75
N ILE A 298 7.71 -2.06 -14.99
CA ILE A 298 6.44 -2.41 -15.64
C ILE A 298 6.30 -3.93 -15.79
N ASP A 299 7.35 -4.61 -16.22
CA ASP A 299 7.41 -6.07 -16.31
C ASP A 299 7.14 -6.71 -14.94
N PHE A 300 7.72 -6.18 -13.86
CA PHE A 300 7.40 -6.63 -12.51
C PHE A 300 5.91 -6.48 -12.20
N PHE A 301 5.32 -5.32 -12.49
CA PHE A 301 3.88 -5.10 -12.23
C PHE A 301 3.01 -6.06 -13.01
N GLU A 302 3.23 -6.19 -14.31
CA GLU A 302 2.43 -7.06 -15.19
C GLU A 302 2.55 -8.53 -14.81
N ASN A 303 3.78 -9.01 -14.51
CA ASN A 303 4.00 -10.40 -14.10
C ASN A 303 3.42 -10.70 -12.70
N ASN A 304 3.25 -9.68 -11.84
CA ASN A 304 2.55 -9.79 -10.57
C ASN A 304 1.03 -9.52 -10.66
N ASN A 305 0.47 -9.45 -11.87
CA ASN A 305 -0.94 -9.18 -12.15
C ASN A 305 -1.43 -7.80 -11.70
N PHE A 306 -0.54 -6.83 -11.55
CA PHE A 306 -0.92 -5.43 -11.37
C PHE A 306 -1.19 -4.77 -12.73
N VAL A 307 -1.97 -3.70 -12.67
CA VAL A 307 -2.29 -2.87 -13.85
C VAL A 307 -1.62 -1.52 -13.66
N ASN A 308 -0.60 -1.27 -14.47
CA ASN A 308 0.02 0.05 -14.56
C ASN A 308 -0.95 1.03 -15.22
N ASN A 309 -1.05 2.24 -14.68
CA ASN A 309 -1.87 3.33 -15.22
C ASN A 309 -0.96 4.37 -15.86
N SER A 310 -0.62 4.15 -17.12
CA SER A 310 0.25 5.03 -17.89
C SER A 310 -0.26 6.48 -17.97
N ASP A 311 -1.59 6.69 -17.99
CA ASP A 311 -2.18 8.05 -18.01
C ASP A 311 -1.84 8.89 -16.77
N LYS A 312 -1.38 8.24 -15.69
CA LYS A 312 -0.98 8.89 -14.44
C LYS A 312 0.49 8.71 -14.11
N ALA A 313 1.22 7.95 -14.91
CA ALA A 313 2.66 7.89 -14.77
C ALA A 313 3.24 9.28 -15.11
N ALA A 314 4.25 9.71 -14.33
CA ALA A 314 4.85 11.03 -14.53
C ALA A 314 6.37 10.92 -14.51
N VAL A 315 7.01 11.80 -15.27
CA VAL A 315 8.46 11.90 -15.35
C VAL A 315 8.88 13.34 -15.06
N LEU A 316 9.74 13.54 -14.08
CA LEU A 316 10.43 14.81 -13.87
C LEU A 316 11.87 14.68 -14.35
N TYR A 317 12.32 15.65 -15.14
CA TYR A 317 13.68 15.68 -15.70
C TYR A 317 14.44 16.90 -15.25
N ASN A 318 15.64 16.69 -14.70
CA ASN A 318 16.58 17.74 -14.34
C ASN A 318 17.90 17.49 -15.05
N SER A 319 18.47 18.53 -15.67
CA SER A 319 19.71 18.48 -16.40
C SER A 319 20.59 19.64 -15.98
N GLY A 320 21.81 19.33 -15.53
CA GLY A 320 22.76 20.34 -15.08
C GLY A 320 22.28 21.21 -13.92
N GLY A 321 21.44 20.66 -13.06
CA GLY A 321 20.85 21.35 -11.90
C GLY A 321 19.58 22.17 -12.18
N LYS A 322 19.03 22.11 -13.39
CA LYS A 322 17.82 22.86 -13.80
C LYS A 322 16.76 21.91 -14.34
N GLY A 323 15.51 22.20 -14.05
CA GLY A 323 14.37 21.51 -14.67
C GLY A 323 14.35 21.72 -16.18
N LYS A 324 14.12 20.65 -16.91
CA LYS A 324 14.01 20.66 -18.38
C LYS A 324 12.89 19.72 -18.83
N SER A 325 12.47 19.88 -20.08
CA SER A 325 11.52 18.99 -20.72
C SER A 325 12.22 17.93 -21.54
N ILE A 326 11.67 16.69 -21.51
CA ILE A 326 12.13 15.55 -22.30
C ILE A 326 10.94 14.70 -22.70
N THR A 327 11.07 13.99 -23.82
CA THR A 327 10.13 12.97 -24.25
C THR A 327 10.89 11.66 -24.38
N ILE A 328 10.35 10.58 -23.81
CA ILE A 328 10.97 9.26 -23.79
C ILE A 328 10.00 8.27 -24.47
N ASP A 329 10.48 7.66 -25.56
CA ASP A 329 9.73 6.67 -26.31
C ASP A 329 9.99 5.24 -25.77
N GLY A 330 8.92 4.42 -25.73
CA GLY A 330 9.05 2.99 -25.48
C GLY A 330 9.09 2.60 -24.01
N ILE A 331 8.57 3.42 -23.10
CA ILE A 331 8.26 3.03 -21.74
C ILE A 331 6.88 2.37 -21.72
N GLY A 332 6.82 1.06 -21.45
CA GLY A 332 5.57 0.29 -21.56
C GLY A 332 4.97 0.30 -22.98
N GLY A 333 5.78 0.52 -24.00
CA GLY A 333 5.34 0.69 -25.40
C GLY A 333 4.74 2.05 -25.73
N GLU A 334 4.77 3.00 -24.82
CA GLU A 334 4.20 4.35 -24.98
C GLU A 334 5.29 5.43 -25.00
N THR A 335 4.91 6.63 -25.46
CA THR A 335 5.74 7.82 -25.40
C THR A 335 5.33 8.67 -24.21
N ILE A 336 6.24 8.93 -23.28
CA ILE A 336 5.97 9.72 -22.07
C ILE A 336 6.75 11.04 -22.15
N ALA A 337 6.01 12.16 -22.08
CA ALA A 337 6.60 13.48 -21.93
C ALA A 337 6.80 13.81 -20.44
N SER A 338 7.92 14.46 -20.11
CA SER A 338 8.13 14.94 -18.75
C SER A 338 7.17 16.07 -18.40
N THR A 339 6.82 16.16 -17.11
CA THR A 339 6.01 17.23 -16.53
C THR A 339 6.89 18.22 -15.77
N ASP A 340 6.40 19.45 -15.58
CA ASP A 340 7.15 20.48 -14.84
C ASP A 340 7.04 20.27 -13.32
N SER A 341 5.94 19.69 -12.84
CA SER A 341 5.72 19.40 -11.43
C SER A 341 4.70 18.29 -11.22
N GLU A 342 4.90 17.55 -10.14
CA GLU A 342 3.99 16.47 -9.74
C GLU A 342 3.80 16.43 -8.22
N LYS A 343 2.76 15.71 -7.79
CA LYS A 343 2.47 15.52 -6.37
C LYS A 343 2.86 14.12 -5.92
N LEU A 344 3.86 14.03 -5.04
CA LEU A 344 4.32 12.79 -4.44
C LEU A 344 4.12 12.81 -2.92
N LEU A 345 3.42 11.83 -2.36
CA LEU A 345 3.19 11.65 -0.91
C LEU A 345 2.71 12.92 -0.17
N GLY A 346 1.98 13.77 -0.90
CA GLY A 346 1.47 15.04 -0.37
C GLY A 346 2.35 16.25 -0.62
N LEU A 347 3.58 16.06 -1.11
CA LEU A 347 4.52 17.11 -1.46
C LEU A 347 4.43 17.43 -2.97
N HIS A 348 4.37 18.71 -3.36
CA HIS A 348 4.53 19.13 -4.76
C HIS A 348 6.00 19.27 -5.09
N ILE A 349 6.47 18.48 -6.06
CA ILE A 349 7.85 18.42 -6.51
C ILE A 349 7.89 18.97 -7.93
N ASN A 350 8.78 19.91 -8.21
CA ASN A 350 9.03 20.39 -9.56
C ASN A 350 10.29 19.77 -10.16
N SER A 351 10.46 19.88 -11.47
CA SER A 351 11.61 19.35 -12.22
C SER A 351 12.96 19.99 -11.81
N SER A 352 12.94 21.14 -11.15
CA SER A 352 14.13 21.76 -10.55
C SER A 352 14.45 21.24 -9.15
N PHE A 353 13.59 20.40 -8.56
CA PHE A 353 13.68 19.90 -7.18
C PHE A 353 13.77 21.04 -6.15
N GLU A 354 12.95 22.07 -6.34
CA GLU A 354 12.84 23.24 -5.47
C GLU A 354 11.50 23.28 -4.75
N TRP A 355 11.46 23.95 -3.61
CA TRP A 355 10.28 24.01 -2.74
C TRP A 355 9.24 25.07 -3.15
N SER A 356 9.57 25.95 -4.12
CA SER A 356 8.72 27.07 -4.54
C SER A 356 7.28 26.64 -4.84
N THR A 357 7.10 25.65 -5.71
CA THR A 357 5.78 25.13 -6.09
C THR A 357 5.00 24.59 -4.90
N HIS A 358 5.65 23.86 -3.99
CA HIS A 358 4.98 23.35 -2.80
C HIS A 358 4.56 24.46 -1.85
N ILE A 359 5.41 25.46 -1.63
CA ILE A 359 5.12 26.60 -0.77
C ILE A 359 3.95 27.42 -1.33
N GLU A 360 3.90 27.66 -2.64
CA GLU A 360 2.80 28.35 -3.31
C GLU A 360 1.47 27.62 -3.13
N GLU A 361 1.42 26.31 -3.39
CA GLU A 361 0.22 25.50 -3.19
C GLU A 361 -0.23 25.45 -1.73
N LEU A 362 0.72 25.32 -0.79
CA LEU A 362 0.44 25.36 0.64
C LEU A 362 -0.15 26.71 1.07
N MET A 363 0.40 27.80 0.55
CA MET A 363 -0.11 29.16 0.82
C MET A 363 -1.54 29.36 0.30
N ILE A 364 -1.87 28.82 -0.87
CA ILE A 364 -3.22 28.84 -1.43
C ILE A 364 -4.18 28.08 -0.50
N GLU A 365 -3.80 26.88 -0.05
CA GLU A 365 -4.62 26.08 0.85
C GLU A 365 -4.83 26.76 2.22
N LEU A 366 -3.78 27.33 2.80
CA LEU A 366 -3.84 28.06 4.06
C LEU A 366 -4.75 29.28 3.95
N LYS A 367 -4.67 30.07 2.87
CA LYS A 367 -5.57 31.20 2.63
C LYS A 367 -7.04 30.77 2.58
N LYS A 368 -7.36 29.63 1.93
CA LYS A 368 -8.72 29.08 1.90
C LYS A 368 -9.21 28.70 3.31
N ARG A 369 -8.37 28.00 4.10
CA ARG A 369 -8.71 27.62 5.48
C ARG A 369 -8.87 28.82 6.41
N MET A 370 -8.00 29.81 6.29
CA MET A 370 -8.13 31.08 7.03
C MET A 370 -9.41 31.84 6.68
N GLY A 371 -9.79 31.86 5.40
CA GLY A 371 -11.05 32.44 4.95
C GLY A 371 -12.28 31.77 5.60
N LEU A 372 -12.25 30.44 5.74
CA LEU A 372 -13.30 29.68 6.44
C LEU A 372 -13.35 30.03 7.93
N LEU A 373 -12.21 30.06 8.61
CA LEU A 373 -12.14 30.42 10.03
C LEU A 373 -12.65 31.86 10.29
N LYS A 374 -12.30 32.84 9.42
CA LYS A 374 -12.83 34.21 9.51
C LYS A 374 -14.36 34.24 9.36
N ARG A 375 -14.96 33.43 8.49
CA ARG A 375 -16.42 33.35 8.35
C ARG A 375 -17.07 32.77 9.61
N ILE A 376 -16.53 31.64 10.12
CA ILE A 376 -17.02 31.04 11.37
C ILE A 376 -16.95 32.03 12.52
N LYS A 377 -15.83 32.77 12.71
CA LYS A 377 -15.69 33.79 13.73
C LYS A 377 -16.79 34.87 13.63
N LYS A 378 -17.07 35.37 12.41
CA LYS A 378 -18.13 36.35 12.18
C LYS A 378 -19.53 35.85 12.58
N GLU A 379 -19.82 34.57 12.26
CA GLU A 379 -21.13 33.97 12.64
C GLU A 379 -21.23 33.77 14.17
N PHE A 380 -20.17 33.38 14.87
CA PHE A 380 -20.15 33.29 16.32
C PHE A 380 -20.31 34.68 16.99
N GLN A 381 -19.69 35.74 16.43
CA GLN A 381 -19.88 37.11 16.93
C GLN A 381 -21.32 37.56 16.82
N LYS A 382 -21.99 37.34 15.67
CA LYS A 382 -23.41 37.66 15.49
C LYS A 382 -24.33 36.93 16.48
N ILE A 383 -24.04 35.66 16.77
CA ILE A 383 -24.81 34.88 17.74
C ILE A 383 -24.64 35.44 19.15
N ASN A 384 -23.42 35.84 19.54
CA ASN A 384 -23.17 36.46 20.86
C ASN A 384 -23.75 37.88 20.99
N GLU A 385 -23.90 38.62 19.89
CA GLU A 385 -24.55 39.95 19.88
C GLU A 385 -26.09 39.86 19.89
N SER A 386 -26.63 38.67 19.58
CA SER A 386 -28.09 38.42 19.58
C SER A 386 -28.61 37.71 20.84
N LEU A 387 -27.73 37.31 21.76
CA LEU A 387 -28.03 36.82 23.11
C LEU A 387 -27.88 37.91 24.15
#